data_47aee533cefb70969c9f60e2681d63e3
#
_entry.id   47aee533cefb70969c9f60e2681d63e3
#
_cell.length_a   1.000
_cell.length_b   1.000
_cell.length_c   1.000
_cell.angle_alpha   90.00
_cell.angle_beta   90.00
_cell.angle_gamma   90.00
#
_symmetry.space_group_name_H-M   'P 1'
#
loop_
_entity.id
_entity.type
_entity.pdbx_description
1 polymer ?
#
loop_
_entity_poly.entity_id
_entity_poly.type
_entity_poly.pdbx_seq_one_letter_code
_entity_poly.pdbx_strand_id
1 'polypeptide(L)'
;MNGGNGELERAASLWSEDEAPIPLLGTSTAEKLADHAFPNGGRAGNAAAASVTERVSADDFSAERMLRATADAPARGWRLGVYRLTGGLVRVGPSASELRHRELVARVKTPVPGCRKVAFISRKGGVGKTTTCLLAGHTFAALRGDRVIALDGNPDAGTLGHRIRRETTSTVGSLLEDVDRITRYADIRGYTSQAASRLEVVAADDDPRITQALGENEFRRAIELLERHYNLVCLDTGTGVLESATRGILDAADQVVVVSAPSLDGARAASSTLDWLDQNGYQHLVRGAVAVLNTVRGTNGAVDLERVQHHFAARCRACVRVPWDPHLDSGAEATLDGLRPATRNAYLELAAAVAAGFSDTNGRRS
;
A
#
# COMPACT_ATOMS: atom_id res chain seq x y z
N MET A 1 30.16 10.11 5.59
CA MET A 1 28.73 9.95 5.93
C MET A 1 27.90 10.80 4.95
N ASN A 2 27.84 10.42 3.67
CA ASN A 2 27.13 11.20 2.64
C ASN A 2 26.46 10.30 1.57
N GLY A 3 26.16 9.04 1.91
CA GLY A 3 25.54 8.08 0.96
C GLY A 3 24.00 8.03 0.99
N GLY A 4 23.34 8.47 2.05
CA GLY A 4 21.91 8.26 2.26
C GLY A 4 20.97 9.14 1.41
N ASN A 5 21.39 10.33 1.01
CA ASN A 5 20.53 11.23 0.22
C ASN A 5 20.42 10.83 -1.26
N GLY A 6 21.47 10.26 -1.83
CA GLY A 6 21.46 9.85 -3.24
C GLY A 6 20.57 8.62 -3.52
N GLU A 7 20.43 7.71 -2.55
CA GLU A 7 19.56 6.55 -2.67
C GLU A 7 18.08 6.90 -2.47
N LEU A 8 17.78 7.88 -1.61
CA LEU A 8 16.43 8.41 -1.44
C LEU A 8 15.94 9.15 -2.69
N GLU A 9 16.81 9.90 -3.35
CA GLU A 9 16.50 10.54 -4.63
C GLU A 9 16.35 9.52 -5.75
N ARG A 10 17.15 8.46 -5.78
CA ARG A 10 16.97 7.34 -6.72
C ARG A 10 15.67 6.61 -6.48
N ALA A 11 15.36 6.20 -5.25
CA ALA A 11 14.11 5.52 -4.93
C ALA A 11 12.88 6.40 -5.26
N ALA A 12 12.95 7.70 -5.03
CA ALA A 12 11.90 8.65 -5.43
C ALA A 12 11.82 8.85 -6.94
N SER A 13 12.95 8.75 -7.68
CA SER A 13 12.99 8.91 -9.14
C SER A 13 12.38 7.73 -9.90
N LEU A 14 12.26 6.55 -9.27
CA LEU A 14 11.65 5.35 -9.84
C LEU A 14 10.15 5.50 -10.14
N TRP A 15 9.50 6.43 -9.47
CA TRP A 15 8.07 6.67 -9.62
C TRP A 15 7.74 7.70 -10.70
N SER A 16 8.65 7.89 -11.64
CA SER A 16 8.50 8.83 -12.73
C SER A 16 7.94 8.16 -13.99
N GLU A 17 6.83 8.68 -14.49
CA GLU A 17 6.07 8.15 -15.62
C GLU A 17 6.78 8.32 -16.97
N ASP A 18 6.83 7.22 -17.74
CA ASP A 18 6.94 7.21 -19.19
C ASP A 18 6.12 6.01 -19.71
N GLU A 19 4.80 6.18 -19.85
CA GLU A 19 3.95 5.43 -20.79
C GLU A 19 2.47 5.85 -20.66
N ALA A 20 1.73 5.72 -21.78
CA ALA A 20 0.34 6.17 -21.92
C ALA A 20 -0.64 5.43 -20.99
N PRO A 21 -1.69 6.11 -20.52
CA PRO A 21 -2.65 5.53 -19.57
C PRO A 21 -3.55 4.49 -20.24
N ILE A 22 -3.75 3.37 -19.54
CA ILE A 22 -4.84 2.43 -19.85
C ILE A 22 -6.17 3.16 -19.55
N PRO A 23 -7.16 3.18 -20.45
CA PRO A 23 -8.40 3.90 -20.22
C PRO A 23 -9.18 3.30 -19.06
N LEU A 24 -9.47 4.13 -18.06
CA LEU A 24 -10.38 3.82 -16.97
C LEU A 24 -11.80 4.18 -17.39
N LEU A 25 -12.70 3.23 -17.33
CA LEU A 25 -14.13 3.42 -17.53
C LEU A 25 -14.72 4.26 -16.38
N GLY A 26 -15.37 5.32 -16.81
CA GLY A 26 -16.40 6.17 -16.29
C GLY A 26 -16.79 6.11 -14.81
N THR A 27 -16.45 7.16 -14.10
CA THR A 27 -17.27 7.68 -12.99
C THR A 27 -18.43 8.51 -13.58
N SER A 28 -19.53 7.86 -13.89
CA SER A 28 -20.79 8.53 -14.25
C SER A 28 -21.82 8.13 -13.21
N THR A 29 -21.94 8.88 -12.14
CA THR A 29 -23.20 9.07 -11.36
C THR A 29 -22.96 10.02 -10.19
N ALA A 30 -22.71 11.30 -10.46
CA ALA A 30 -22.83 12.34 -9.43
C ALA A 30 -23.08 13.72 -10.04
N GLU A 31 -23.83 13.78 -11.16
CA GLU A 31 -24.17 15.07 -11.77
C GLU A 31 -25.59 15.04 -12.30
N LYS A 32 -26.56 14.91 -11.37
CA LYS A 32 -27.98 15.25 -11.60
C LYS A 32 -28.64 15.38 -10.24
N LEU A 33 -28.51 16.55 -9.61
CA LEU A 33 -29.43 17.05 -8.60
C LEU A 33 -28.96 18.45 -8.14
N ALA A 34 -29.09 19.46 -9.00
CA ALA A 34 -29.10 20.86 -8.60
C ALA A 34 -29.76 21.69 -9.68
N ASP A 35 -31.06 21.56 -9.80
CA ASP A 35 -31.91 22.57 -10.44
C ASP A 35 -33.27 22.47 -9.82
N HIS A 36 -33.49 23.25 -8.76
CA HIS A 36 -34.81 23.78 -8.39
C HIS A 36 -34.62 25.13 -7.73
N ALA A 37 -35.02 26.12 -8.51
CA ALA A 37 -35.12 27.52 -8.19
C ALA A 37 -36.09 27.78 -7.03
N PHE A 38 -35.78 28.77 -6.20
CA PHE A 38 -36.73 29.44 -5.32
C PHE A 38 -37.02 30.88 -5.83
N PRO A 39 -38.28 31.31 -5.85
CA PRO A 39 -38.63 32.69 -6.22
C PRO A 39 -38.70 33.63 -5.03
N ASN A 40 -38.43 34.86 -5.34
CA ASN A 40 -38.50 36.11 -4.61
C ASN A 40 -39.64 36.31 -3.60
N GLY A 41 -39.32 37.09 -2.56
CA GLY A 41 -40.35 37.83 -1.76
C GLY A 41 -39.79 38.68 -0.63
N GLY A 42 -39.41 39.91 -0.89
CA GLY A 42 -39.95 41.13 -0.32
C GLY A 42 -39.53 41.66 1.09
N ARG A 43 -38.98 42.89 1.05
CA ARG A 43 -39.14 44.05 1.97
C ARG A 43 -38.28 44.25 3.17
N ALA A 44 -37.38 45.19 3.02
CA ALA A 44 -37.16 46.43 3.80
C ALA A 44 -37.28 46.43 5.34
N GLY A 45 -36.19 46.82 5.99
CA GLY A 45 -36.15 47.32 7.37
C GLY A 45 -34.77 47.90 7.70
N ASN A 46 -34.71 49.23 7.78
CA ASN A 46 -33.61 50.06 8.26
C ASN A 46 -33.13 49.63 9.64
N ALA A 47 -31.82 49.61 9.89
CA ALA A 47 -31.24 50.27 11.05
C ALA A 47 -29.69 50.11 11.12
N ALA A 48 -29.06 51.24 11.28
CA ALA A 48 -27.84 51.51 12.03
C ALA A 48 -26.52 50.85 11.61
N ALA A 49 -25.68 51.69 10.99
CA ALA A 49 -24.24 51.53 10.88
C ALA A 49 -23.58 51.40 12.26
N ALA A 50 -22.99 50.24 12.51
CA ALA A 50 -21.94 50.08 13.51
C ALA A 50 -20.70 49.62 12.75
N SER A 51 -19.73 50.52 12.57
CA SER A 51 -18.40 50.23 12.07
C SER A 51 -17.67 49.35 13.05
N VAL A 52 -17.72 48.01 12.84
CA VAL A 52 -16.82 47.06 13.49
C VAL A 52 -15.51 47.11 12.71
N THR A 53 -14.55 47.81 13.27
CA THR A 53 -13.16 47.74 12.83
C THR A 53 -12.68 46.34 13.17
N GLU A 54 -12.75 45.42 12.20
CA GLU A 54 -12.20 44.10 12.29
C GLU A 54 -10.71 44.21 12.58
N ARG A 55 -10.32 43.91 13.82
CA ARG A 55 -8.90 43.83 14.21
C ARG A 55 -8.33 42.59 13.48
N VAL A 56 -7.57 42.84 12.43
CA VAL A 56 -6.76 41.81 11.77
C VAL A 56 -5.85 41.19 12.83
N SER A 57 -6.09 39.94 13.15
CA SER A 57 -5.30 39.16 14.10
C SER A 57 -4.02 38.67 13.42
N ALA A 58 -2.94 38.50 14.20
CA ALA A 58 -1.70 37.88 13.71
C ALA A 58 -1.92 36.46 13.16
N ASP A 59 -2.99 35.79 13.57
CA ASP A 59 -3.39 34.47 13.06
C ASP A 59 -3.89 34.49 11.60
N ASP A 60 -4.26 35.68 11.07
CA ASP A 60 -4.60 35.83 9.66
C ASP A 60 -3.38 35.78 8.72
N PHE A 61 -2.15 35.83 9.28
CA PHE A 61 -0.90 35.67 8.56
C PHE A 61 -0.39 34.24 8.54
N SER A 62 -1.29 33.25 8.47
CA SER A 62 -0.84 31.87 8.25
C SER A 62 -0.15 31.74 6.89
N ALA A 63 0.99 31.06 6.86
CA ALA A 63 1.78 30.83 5.63
C ALA A 63 0.92 30.20 4.49
N GLU A 64 -0.06 29.41 4.85
CA GLU A 64 -1.01 28.78 3.90
C GLU A 64 -1.93 29.78 3.19
N ARG A 65 -2.31 30.90 3.82
CA ARG A 65 -3.16 31.94 3.24
C ARG A 65 -2.37 33.02 2.50
N MET A 66 -1.13 33.27 2.89
CA MET A 66 -0.28 34.34 2.32
C MET A 66 0.61 33.85 1.19
N LEU A 67 1.01 32.56 1.18
CA LEU A 67 1.73 32.01 0.05
C LEU A 67 0.70 31.71 -1.05
N ARG A 68 0.72 32.51 -2.12
CA ARG A 68 0.08 32.10 -3.37
C ARG A 68 0.58 30.69 -3.68
N ALA A 69 -0.36 29.74 -3.82
CA ALA A 69 -0.02 28.43 -4.36
C ALA A 69 0.75 28.67 -5.66
N THR A 70 2.06 28.56 -5.60
CA THR A 70 2.92 28.59 -6.79
C THR A 70 2.47 27.35 -7.56
N ALA A 71 1.81 27.57 -8.72
CA ALA A 71 1.47 26.48 -9.60
C ALA A 71 2.74 25.69 -9.83
N ASP A 72 2.77 24.45 -9.35
CA ASP A 72 3.95 23.59 -9.42
C ASP A 72 4.43 23.53 -10.86
N ALA A 73 5.73 23.76 -11.06
CA ALA A 73 6.33 23.62 -12.37
C ALA A 73 6.15 22.17 -12.85
N PRO A 74 5.88 21.94 -14.14
CA PRO A 74 5.76 20.59 -14.68
C PRO A 74 7.08 19.85 -14.48
N ALA A 75 7.02 18.65 -13.89
CA ALA A 75 8.24 17.92 -13.53
C ALA A 75 8.89 17.24 -14.76
N ARG A 76 8.12 16.98 -15.84
CA ARG A 76 8.60 16.19 -17.00
C ARG A 76 7.86 16.43 -18.33
N GLY A 77 8.40 15.82 -19.40
CA GLY A 77 7.85 15.80 -20.74
C GLY A 77 8.03 17.13 -21.48
N TRP A 78 7.37 17.27 -22.64
CA TRP A 78 7.43 18.46 -23.48
C TRP A 78 7.05 19.75 -22.73
N ARG A 79 6.20 19.63 -21.72
CA ARG A 79 5.77 20.75 -20.87
C ARG A 79 6.94 21.33 -20.05
N LEU A 80 7.84 20.48 -19.54
CA LEU A 80 9.08 20.91 -18.89
C LEU A 80 10.02 21.57 -19.93
N GLY A 81 10.07 21.04 -21.15
CA GLY A 81 10.82 21.64 -22.27
C GLY A 81 10.34 23.06 -22.58
N VAL A 82 9.02 23.25 -22.71
CA VAL A 82 8.41 24.57 -22.94
C VAL A 82 8.67 25.51 -21.76
N TYR A 83 8.52 25.04 -20.54
CA TYR A 83 8.80 25.83 -19.33
C TYR A 83 10.26 26.27 -19.27
N ARG A 84 11.23 25.42 -19.59
CA ARG A 84 12.65 25.74 -19.62
C ARG A 84 13.01 26.67 -20.79
N LEU A 85 12.47 26.40 -22.00
CA LEU A 85 12.68 27.23 -23.19
C LEU A 85 12.11 28.65 -23.05
N THR A 86 11.02 28.80 -22.34
CA THR A 86 10.38 30.10 -22.10
C THR A 86 10.85 30.81 -20.82
N GLY A 87 11.88 30.26 -20.14
CA GLY A 87 12.38 30.83 -18.89
C GLY A 87 11.32 30.91 -17.79
N GLY A 88 10.31 30.01 -17.83
CA GLY A 88 9.22 30.00 -16.84
C GLY A 88 8.04 30.94 -17.15
N LEU A 89 8.06 31.66 -18.30
CA LEU A 89 6.98 32.56 -18.72
C LEU A 89 5.71 31.78 -19.12
N VAL A 90 5.85 30.59 -19.74
CA VAL A 90 4.74 29.72 -20.08
C VAL A 90 4.67 28.59 -19.06
N ARG A 91 3.76 28.71 -18.09
CA ARG A 91 3.50 27.68 -17.05
C ARG A 91 2.38 26.76 -17.54
N VAL A 92 2.75 25.68 -18.22
CA VAL A 92 1.82 24.61 -18.53
C VAL A 92 1.71 23.74 -17.26
N GLY A 93 0.56 23.73 -16.60
CA GLY A 93 0.30 22.98 -15.37
C GLY A 93 0.61 21.47 -15.51
N PRO A 94 0.70 20.72 -14.40
CA PRO A 94 0.96 19.30 -14.42
C PRO A 94 -0.11 18.53 -15.22
N SER A 95 0.25 17.38 -15.79
CA SER A 95 -0.69 16.53 -16.51
C SER A 95 -1.67 15.84 -15.53
N ALA A 96 -2.83 15.38 -16.03
CA ALA A 96 -3.78 14.63 -15.20
C ALA A 96 -3.14 13.36 -14.59
N SER A 97 -2.25 12.69 -15.34
CA SER A 97 -1.49 11.54 -14.87
C SER A 97 -0.52 11.93 -13.75
N GLU A 98 0.19 13.05 -13.89
CA GLU A 98 1.10 13.57 -12.87
C GLU A 98 0.36 13.97 -11.58
N LEU A 99 -0.80 14.61 -11.70
CA LEU A 99 -1.65 14.94 -10.55
C LEU A 99 -2.11 13.67 -9.83
N ARG A 100 -2.59 12.69 -10.59
CA ARG A 100 -2.99 11.38 -10.03
C ARG A 100 -1.82 10.69 -9.32
N HIS A 101 -0.65 10.66 -9.94
CA HIS A 101 0.55 10.10 -9.33
C HIS A 101 0.89 10.79 -8.01
N ARG A 102 0.90 12.13 -7.98
CA ARG A 102 1.15 12.93 -6.76
C ARG A 102 0.11 12.62 -5.68
N GLU A 103 -1.15 12.47 -6.07
CA GLU A 103 -2.23 12.09 -5.15
C GLU A 103 -2.01 10.70 -4.54
N LEU A 104 -1.66 9.70 -5.36
CA LEU A 104 -1.35 8.35 -4.86
C LEU A 104 -0.15 8.36 -3.91
N VAL A 105 0.93 9.07 -4.26
CA VAL A 105 2.10 9.23 -3.38
C VAL A 105 1.71 9.92 -2.07
N ALA A 106 0.89 10.96 -2.11
CA ALA A 106 0.41 11.65 -0.91
C ALA A 106 -0.39 10.71 -0.01
N ARG A 107 -1.27 9.86 -0.59
CA ARG A 107 -2.02 8.84 0.17
C ARG A 107 -1.09 7.81 0.81
N VAL A 108 -0.08 7.32 0.09
CA VAL A 108 0.92 6.39 0.67
C VAL A 108 1.64 7.01 1.86
N LYS A 109 1.88 8.32 1.82
CA LYS A 109 2.56 9.09 2.89
C LYS A 109 1.64 9.51 4.04
N THR A 110 0.36 9.15 4.02
CA THR A 110 -0.56 9.44 5.14
C THR A 110 0.05 8.97 6.45
N PRO A 111 0.11 9.83 7.49
CA PRO A 111 0.64 9.45 8.79
C PRO A 111 -0.11 8.25 9.38
N VAL A 112 0.64 7.37 10.03
CA VAL A 112 0.09 6.18 10.69
C VAL A 112 0.18 6.40 12.20
N PRO A 113 -0.94 6.39 12.92
CA PRO A 113 -0.90 6.41 14.37
C PRO A 113 -0.52 5.02 14.89
N GLY A 114 0.71 4.89 15.41
CA GLY A 114 1.23 3.61 15.88
C GLY A 114 1.71 2.70 14.75
N CYS A 115 1.60 1.40 14.94
CA CYS A 115 1.95 0.38 13.96
C CYS A 115 0.71 -0.10 13.19
N ARG A 116 0.84 -0.40 11.89
CA ARG A 116 -0.18 -1.06 11.08
C ARG A 116 0.33 -2.38 10.55
N LYS A 117 -0.48 -3.41 10.68
CA LYS A 117 -0.19 -4.78 10.29
C LYS A 117 -1.08 -5.18 9.13
N VAL A 118 -0.47 -5.45 7.98
CA VAL A 118 -1.18 -5.79 6.74
C VAL A 118 -0.86 -7.23 6.36
N ALA A 119 -1.85 -8.11 6.40
CA ALA A 119 -1.69 -9.51 6.03
C ALA A 119 -1.99 -9.72 4.55
N PHE A 120 -1.10 -10.41 3.85
CA PHE A 120 -1.26 -10.82 2.46
C PHE A 120 -1.68 -12.28 2.43
N ILE A 121 -2.87 -12.55 1.91
CA ILE A 121 -3.50 -13.87 1.95
C ILE A 121 -3.93 -14.36 0.59
N SER A 122 -3.86 -15.66 0.38
CA SER A 122 -4.43 -16.37 -0.77
C SER A 122 -4.61 -17.85 -0.46
N ARG A 123 -5.72 -18.44 -0.87
CA ARG A 123 -5.95 -19.89 -0.76
C ARG A 123 -5.40 -20.68 -1.95
N LYS A 124 -4.86 -20.01 -2.96
CA LYS A 124 -4.29 -20.65 -4.15
C LYS A 124 -2.80 -20.36 -4.22
N GLY A 125 -1.99 -21.42 -4.36
CA GLY A 125 -0.56 -21.32 -4.59
C GLY A 125 -0.23 -20.70 -5.96
N GLY A 126 0.93 -20.06 -6.08
CA GLY A 126 1.42 -19.53 -7.36
C GLY A 126 0.74 -18.26 -7.88
N VAL A 127 -0.15 -17.62 -7.11
CA VAL A 127 -0.81 -16.36 -7.53
C VAL A 127 0.05 -15.11 -7.32
N GLY A 128 1.26 -15.26 -6.76
CA GLY A 128 2.18 -14.15 -6.49
C GLY A 128 1.92 -13.42 -5.18
N LYS A 129 1.36 -14.07 -4.16
CA LYS A 129 1.12 -13.51 -2.84
C LYS A 129 2.40 -12.92 -2.21
N THR A 130 3.45 -13.73 -2.05
CA THR A 130 4.76 -13.33 -1.51
C THR A 130 5.37 -12.17 -2.30
N THR A 131 5.32 -12.22 -3.64
CA THR A 131 5.78 -11.14 -4.51
C THR A 131 4.98 -9.85 -4.26
N THR A 132 3.65 -9.96 -4.10
CA THR A 132 2.77 -8.82 -3.82
C THR A 132 3.06 -8.22 -2.44
N CYS A 133 3.26 -9.05 -1.42
CA CYS A 133 3.67 -8.61 -0.08
C CYS A 133 4.98 -7.83 -0.13
N LEU A 134 6.00 -8.42 -0.78
CA LEU A 134 7.33 -7.82 -0.88
C LEU A 134 7.30 -6.48 -1.63
N LEU A 135 6.67 -6.42 -2.81
CA LEU A 135 6.65 -5.20 -3.63
C LEU A 135 5.76 -4.10 -3.04
N ALA A 136 4.69 -4.45 -2.33
CA ALA A 136 3.95 -3.48 -1.52
C ALA A 136 4.83 -2.92 -0.39
N GLY A 137 5.57 -3.80 0.32
CA GLY A 137 6.55 -3.40 1.33
C GLY A 137 7.63 -2.49 0.78
N HIS A 138 8.23 -2.84 -0.37
CA HIS A 138 9.19 -1.98 -1.08
C HIS A 138 8.62 -0.60 -1.41
N THR A 139 7.37 -0.57 -1.91
CA THR A 139 6.69 0.68 -2.27
C THR A 139 6.50 1.57 -1.05
N PHE A 140 6.04 1.00 0.06
CA PHE A 140 5.91 1.73 1.32
C PHE A 140 7.26 2.23 1.82
N ALA A 141 8.26 1.35 1.89
CA ALA A 141 9.58 1.71 2.41
C ALA A 141 10.30 2.78 1.56
N ALA A 142 10.12 2.76 0.23
CA ALA A 142 10.70 3.75 -0.67
C ALA A 142 10.05 5.13 -0.54
N LEU A 143 8.75 5.19 -0.28
CA LEU A 143 7.98 6.44 -0.28
C LEU A 143 7.80 7.04 1.12
N ARG A 144 7.76 6.20 2.16
CA ARG A 144 7.57 6.65 3.55
C ARG A 144 8.91 6.88 4.24
N GLY A 145 8.92 7.77 5.22
CA GLY A 145 10.11 8.04 6.05
C GLY A 145 10.22 7.14 7.27
N ASP A 146 9.16 6.39 7.58
CA ASP A 146 9.06 5.50 8.73
C ASP A 146 9.58 4.07 8.41
N ARG A 147 9.65 3.22 9.44
CA ARG A 147 10.19 1.88 9.32
C ARG A 147 9.14 0.90 8.83
N VAL A 148 9.49 0.14 7.79
CA VAL A 148 8.65 -0.88 7.17
C VAL A 148 9.37 -2.21 7.18
N ILE A 149 8.68 -3.27 7.62
CA ILE A 149 9.21 -4.63 7.65
C ILE A 149 8.23 -5.61 6.99
N ALA A 150 8.75 -6.64 6.36
CA ALA A 150 8.00 -7.81 5.93
C ALA A 150 8.43 -9.05 6.71
N LEU A 151 7.45 -9.81 7.20
CA LEU A 151 7.63 -11.05 7.93
C LEU A 151 7.14 -12.21 7.09
N ASP A 152 7.99 -13.21 6.88
CA ASP A 152 7.62 -14.46 6.23
C ASP A 152 6.91 -15.39 7.24
N GLY A 153 5.60 -15.47 7.11
CA GLY A 153 4.73 -16.32 7.94
C GLY A 153 4.24 -17.57 7.22
N ASN A 154 4.92 -17.98 6.14
CA ASN A 154 4.57 -19.17 5.41
C ASN A 154 5.17 -20.42 6.07
N PRO A 155 4.36 -21.37 6.59
CA PRO A 155 4.84 -22.58 7.23
C PRO A 155 5.43 -23.61 6.24
N ASP A 156 5.20 -23.45 4.95
CA ASP A 156 5.65 -24.35 3.90
C ASP A 156 6.95 -23.87 3.23
N ALA A 157 8.02 -23.62 4.00
CA ALA A 157 9.28 -23.08 3.51
C ALA A 157 9.08 -21.74 2.75
N GLY A 158 8.98 -20.65 3.49
CA GLY A 158 8.73 -19.32 2.94
C GLY A 158 9.81 -18.89 1.94
N THR A 159 9.39 -18.15 0.94
CA THR A 159 10.26 -17.69 -0.16
C THR A 159 10.54 -16.19 -0.14
N LEU A 160 10.04 -15.47 0.86
CA LEU A 160 10.20 -14.02 0.97
C LEU A 160 11.68 -13.63 1.05
N GLY A 161 12.44 -14.33 1.90
CA GLY A 161 13.87 -14.12 2.10
C GLY A 161 14.72 -14.43 0.87
N HIS A 162 14.25 -15.29 -0.05
CA HIS A 162 14.97 -15.61 -1.29
C HIS A 162 14.77 -14.55 -2.38
N ARG A 163 13.86 -13.61 -2.19
CA ARG A 163 13.54 -12.55 -3.17
C ARG A 163 14.19 -11.22 -2.86
N ILE A 164 15.08 -11.18 -1.87
CA ILE A 164 15.92 -10.03 -1.54
C ILE A 164 17.35 -10.51 -1.36
N ARG A 165 18.30 -9.59 -1.43
CA ARG A 165 19.68 -9.87 -1.02
C ARG A 165 19.73 -10.10 0.48
N ARG A 166 20.02 -11.33 0.92
CA ARG A 166 20.17 -11.64 2.35
C ARG A 166 21.45 -11.03 2.91
N GLU A 167 21.34 -10.40 4.09
CA GLU A 167 22.44 -9.84 4.88
C GLU A 167 22.72 -10.67 6.13
N THR A 168 21.76 -11.50 6.56
CA THR A 168 21.85 -12.39 7.72
C THR A 168 21.28 -13.76 7.40
N THR A 169 21.73 -14.77 8.13
CA THR A 169 21.16 -16.12 8.11
C THR A 169 20.04 -16.29 9.12
N SER A 170 19.78 -15.27 9.95
CA SER A 170 18.71 -15.30 10.94
C SER A 170 17.33 -15.44 10.30
N THR A 171 16.44 -16.10 11.02
CA THR A 171 15.09 -16.47 10.58
C THR A 171 14.04 -16.06 11.62
N VAL A 172 12.77 -16.30 11.33
CA VAL A 172 11.67 -16.10 12.30
C VAL A 172 11.89 -16.96 13.54
N GLY A 173 12.38 -18.20 13.38
CA GLY A 173 12.69 -19.10 14.51
C GLY A 173 13.76 -18.51 15.42
N SER A 174 14.89 -18.07 14.85
CA SER A 174 15.96 -17.45 15.64
C SER A 174 15.54 -16.12 16.29
N LEU A 175 14.68 -15.32 15.64
CA LEU A 175 14.08 -14.13 16.24
C LEU A 175 13.23 -14.49 17.48
N LEU A 176 12.46 -15.58 17.41
CA LEU A 176 11.59 -16.04 18.50
C LEU A 176 12.37 -16.62 19.68
N GLU A 177 13.49 -17.30 19.43
CA GLU A 177 14.38 -17.81 20.50
C GLU A 177 14.92 -16.66 21.37
N ASP A 178 15.18 -15.51 20.77
CA ASP A 178 15.75 -14.35 21.46
C ASP A 178 14.73 -13.23 21.74
N VAL A 179 13.42 -13.45 21.52
CA VAL A 179 12.37 -12.43 21.58
C VAL A 179 12.37 -11.64 22.89
N ASP A 180 12.67 -12.27 24.01
CA ASP A 180 12.67 -11.65 25.35
C ASP A 180 13.96 -10.81 25.61
N ARG A 181 15.01 -11.02 24.79
CA ARG A 181 16.29 -10.28 24.86
C ARG A 181 16.31 -9.06 23.96
N ILE A 182 15.45 -9.04 22.95
CA ILE A 182 15.35 -7.94 21.98
C ILE A 182 14.55 -6.80 22.59
N THR A 183 15.24 -5.72 22.92
CA THR A 183 14.61 -4.54 23.55
C THR A 183 14.72 -3.28 22.71
N ARG A 184 15.73 -3.19 21.85
CA ARG A 184 16.00 -2.02 21.00
C ARG A 184 15.91 -2.37 19.54
N TYR A 185 15.63 -1.37 18.72
CA TYR A 185 15.65 -1.52 17.27
C TYR A 185 16.97 -2.08 16.73
N ALA A 186 18.11 -1.66 17.30
CA ALA A 186 19.40 -2.17 16.90
C ALA A 186 19.54 -3.69 17.09
N ASP A 187 18.88 -4.25 18.10
CA ASP A 187 18.90 -5.68 18.37
C ASP A 187 18.15 -6.45 17.27
N ILE A 188 16.99 -5.93 16.79
CA ILE A 188 16.21 -6.51 15.68
C ILE A 188 16.99 -6.52 14.38
N ARG A 189 17.83 -5.51 14.12
CA ARG A 189 18.61 -5.41 12.88
C ARG A 189 19.51 -6.64 12.63
N GLY A 190 19.92 -7.36 13.69
CA GLY A 190 20.65 -8.63 13.56
C GLY A 190 19.83 -9.77 12.94
N TYR A 191 18.51 -9.66 12.94
CA TYR A 191 17.58 -10.69 12.43
C TYR A 191 16.95 -10.30 11.08
N THR A 192 17.24 -9.12 10.55
CA THR A 192 16.63 -8.62 9.32
C THR A 192 17.66 -8.43 8.22
N SER A 193 17.24 -8.64 6.99
CA SER A 193 17.95 -8.20 5.79
C SER A 193 17.27 -6.96 5.24
N GLN A 194 18.04 -5.94 4.84
CA GLN A 194 17.50 -4.69 4.34
C GLN A 194 17.74 -4.53 2.84
N ALA A 195 16.67 -4.32 2.11
CA ALA A 195 16.73 -4.04 0.69
C ALA A 195 17.07 -2.56 0.38
N ALA A 196 17.47 -2.26 -0.85
CA ALA A 196 17.79 -0.90 -1.31
C ALA A 196 16.65 0.11 -1.10
N SER A 197 15.39 -0.34 -1.12
CA SER A 197 14.22 0.48 -0.78
C SER A 197 14.09 0.83 0.70
N ARG A 198 14.95 0.29 1.56
CA ARG A 198 14.92 0.30 3.03
C ARG A 198 13.86 -0.63 3.65
N LEU A 199 13.19 -1.45 2.84
CA LEU A 199 12.36 -2.52 3.38
C LEU A 199 13.24 -3.49 4.14
N GLU A 200 12.87 -3.82 5.37
CA GLU A 200 13.48 -4.88 6.15
C GLU A 200 12.66 -6.17 6.02
N VAL A 201 13.33 -7.30 6.04
CA VAL A 201 12.69 -8.61 5.87
C VAL A 201 13.23 -9.57 6.93
N VAL A 202 12.32 -10.26 7.63
CA VAL A 202 12.62 -11.44 8.43
C VAL A 202 12.23 -12.66 7.60
N ALA A 203 13.21 -13.49 7.26
CA ALA A 203 13.01 -14.70 6.46
C ALA A 203 12.43 -15.85 7.28
N ALA A 204 11.68 -16.74 6.65
CA ALA A 204 11.32 -18.03 7.23
C ALA A 204 12.56 -18.92 7.37
N ASP A 205 12.42 -19.99 8.16
CA ASP A 205 13.44 -21.02 8.23
C ASP A 205 13.45 -21.86 6.94
N ASP A 206 14.65 -22.29 6.54
CA ASP A 206 14.81 -23.16 5.37
C ASP A 206 14.38 -24.60 5.68
N ASP A 207 14.33 -25.00 6.97
CA ASP A 207 13.81 -26.30 7.41
C ASP A 207 12.30 -26.25 7.64
N PRO A 208 11.50 -26.93 6.82
CA PRO A 208 10.04 -26.93 6.97
C PRO A 208 9.55 -27.43 8.34
N ARG A 209 10.34 -28.27 9.03
CA ARG A 209 9.97 -28.78 10.36
C ARG A 209 9.97 -27.66 11.41
N ILE A 210 10.88 -26.70 11.27
CA ILE A 210 10.95 -25.54 12.16
C ILE A 210 9.76 -24.62 11.86
N THR A 211 9.53 -24.27 10.59
CA THR A 211 8.41 -23.39 10.20
C THR A 211 7.04 -23.96 10.54
N GLN A 212 6.84 -25.28 10.37
CA GLN A 212 5.59 -25.96 10.74
C GLN A 212 5.37 -26.06 12.25
N ALA A 213 6.44 -25.99 13.05
CA ALA A 213 6.34 -25.94 14.51
C ALA A 213 5.92 -24.56 15.04
N LEU A 214 6.04 -23.51 14.21
CA LEU A 214 5.61 -22.16 14.58
C LEU A 214 4.08 -22.04 14.42
N GLY A 215 3.41 -21.92 15.54
CA GLY A 215 1.97 -21.81 15.58
C GLY A 215 1.47 -20.36 15.79
N GLU A 216 0.21 -20.27 16.19
CA GLU A 216 -0.47 -19.01 16.43
C GLU A 216 0.23 -18.13 17.48
N ASN A 217 0.66 -18.73 18.59
CA ASN A 217 1.28 -17.98 19.68
C ASN A 217 2.68 -17.44 19.30
N GLU A 218 3.46 -18.23 18.56
CA GLU A 218 4.78 -17.84 18.09
C GLU A 218 4.67 -16.64 17.15
N PHE A 219 3.80 -16.69 16.16
CA PHE A 219 3.58 -15.55 15.25
C PHE A 219 3.04 -14.33 15.97
N ARG A 220 2.14 -14.51 16.96
CA ARG A 220 1.65 -13.38 17.77
C ARG A 220 2.81 -12.71 18.50
N ARG A 221 3.69 -13.46 19.18
CA ARG A 221 4.86 -12.91 19.88
C ARG A 221 5.83 -12.18 18.93
N ALA A 222 6.11 -12.78 17.76
CA ALA A 222 6.94 -12.12 16.75
C ALA A 222 6.34 -10.80 16.28
N ILE A 223 5.03 -10.77 15.98
CA ILE A 223 4.33 -9.56 15.53
C ILE A 223 4.27 -8.49 16.63
N GLU A 224 4.03 -8.87 17.88
CA GLU A 224 4.07 -7.95 19.03
C GLU A 224 5.45 -7.32 19.23
N LEU A 225 6.53 -8.08 19.02
CA LEU A 225 7.87 -7.53 19.03
C LEU A 225 8.07 -6.51 17.91
N LEU A 226 7.69 -6.86 16.67
CA LEU A 226 7.83 -5.98 15.52
C LEU A 226 6.98 -4.70 15.64
N GLU A 227 5.78 -4.79 16.21
CA GLU A 227 4.88 -3.66 16.45
C GLU A 227 5.51 -2.54 17.30
N ARG A 228 6.42 -2.89 18.21
CA ARG A 228 7.11 -1.91 19.07
C ARG A 228 8.18 -1.11 18.32
N HIS A 229 8.65 -1.60 17.16
CA HIS A 229 9.83 -1.06 16.48
C HIS A 229 9.57 -0.57 15.06
N TYR A 230 8.44 -0.96 14.44
CA TYR A 230 8.07 -0.63 13.07
C TYR A 230 6.72 0.08 13.01
N ASN A 231 6.56 0.94 12.02
CA ASN A 231 5.31 1.64 11.75
C ASN A 231 4.39 0.85 10.80
N LEU A 232 4.98 -0.02 9.98
CA LEU A 232 4.25 -0.89 9.07
C LEU A 232 4.87 -2.29 9.03
N VAL A 233 4.04 -3.30 9.25
CA VAL A 233 4.42 -4.72 9.18
C VAL A 233 3.60 -5.37 8.06
N CYS A 234 4.27 -5.84 7.01
CA CYS A 234 3.69 -6.64 5.95
C CYS A 234 3.84 -8.13 6.31
N LEU A 235 2.75 -8.86 6.41
CA LEU A 235 2.71 -10.25 6.85
C LEU A 235 2.39 -11.15 5.67
N ASP A 236 3.37 -11.92 5.20
CA ASP A 236 3.16 -12.92 4.14
C ASP A 236 2.71 -14.25 4.77
N THR A 237 1.50 -14.74 4.44
CA THR A 237 0.97 -15.98 5.02
C THR A 237 1.29 -17.19 4.15
N GLY A 238 0.99 -18.39 4.65
CA GLY A 238 0.86 -19.58 3.82
C GLY A 238 -0.38 -19.55 2.89
N THR A 239 -0.65 -20.66 2.23
CA THR A 239 -1.86 -20.83 1.39
C THR A 239 -3.05 -21.39 2.17
N GLY A 240 -2.83 -21.89 3.38
CA GLY A 240 -3.82 -22.46 4.26
C GLY A 240 -4.40 -21.44 5.24
N VAL A 241 -5.61 -20.95 4.99
CA VAL A 241 -6.30 -20.01 5.91
C VAL A 241 -6.65 -20.66 7.24
N LEU A 242 -6.70 -22.01 7.28
CA LEU A 242 -7.02 -22.80 8.47
C LEU A 242 -5.79 -23.13 9.33
N GLU A 243 -4.61 -22.86 8.84
CA GLU A 243 -3.36 -23.12 9.54
C GLU A 243 -3.23 -22.24 10.79
N SER A 244 -2.67 -22.79 11.85
CA SER A 244 -2.46 -22.10 13.12
C SER A 244 -1.66 -20.81 12.95
N ALA A 245 -0.57 -20.86 12.19
CA ALA A 245 0.25 -19.69 11.85
C ALA A 245 -0.58 -18.54 11.20
N THR A 246 -1.40 -18.88 10.20
CA THR A 246 -2.26 -17.91 9.51
C THR A 246 -3.29 -17.28 10.45
N ARG A 247 -3.85 -18.05 11.39
CA ARG A 247 -4.78 -17.51 12.40
C ARG A 247 -4.08 -16.49 13.29
N GLY A 248 -2.89 -16.79 13.83
CA GLY A 248 -2.13 -15.83 14.64
C GLY A 248 -1.81 -14.54 13.88
N ILE A 249 -1.54 -14.64 12.58
CA ILE A 249 -1.34 -13.48 11.71
C ILE A 249 -2.63 -12.68 11.52
N LEU A 250 -3.77 -13.34 11.25
CA LEU A 250 -5.06 -12.68 11.05
C LEU A 250 -5.58 -11.99 12.31
N ASP A 251 -5.39 -12.62 13.47
CA ASP A 251 -5.75 -12.04 14.77
C ASP A 251 -4.96 -10.76 15.08
N ALA A 252 -3.70 -10.71 14.63
CA ALA A 252 -2.86 -9.54 14.79
C ALA A 252 -3.10 -8.47 13.72
N ALA A 253 -3.61 -8.83 12.54
CA ALA A 253 -3.73 -7.94 11.39
C ALA A 253 -4.75 -6.81 11.59
N ASP A 254 -4.43 -5.62 11.08
CA ASP A 254 -5.35 -4.48 11.01
C ASP A 254 -6.07 -4.44 9.65
N GLN A 255 -5.47 -5.04 8.61
CA GLN A 255 -6.00 -5.06 7.25
C GLN A 255 -5.52 -6.30 6.50
N VAL A 256 -6.29 -6.74 5.49
CA VAL A 256 -5.90 -7.84 4.60
C VAL A 256 -5.83 -7.38 3.14
N VAL A 257 -4.87 -7.97 2.43
CA VAL A 257 -4.75 -7.92 0.97
C VAL A 257 -4.99 -9.33 0.45
N VAL A 258 -6.08 -9.53 -0.30
CA VAL A 258 -6.46 -10.82 -0.88
C VAL A 258 -5.91 -10.92 -2.28
N VAL A 259 -4.91 -11.78 -2.49
CA VAL A 259 -4.23 -11.93 -3.79
C VAL A 259 -4.85 -13.08 -4.57
N SER A 260 -5.22 -12.80 -5.81
CA SER A 260 -5.88 -13.74 -6.73
C SER A 260 -5.25 -13.68 -8.12
N ALA A 261 -5.24 -14.82 -8.81
CA ALA A 261 -4.98 -14.82 -10.24
C ALA A 261 -6.23 -14.33 -11.01
N PRO A 262 -6.07 -13.69 -12.19
CA PRO A 262 -7.17 -13.23 -13.04
C PRO A 262 -7.80 -14.41 -13.80
N SER A 263 -8.32 -15.38 -13.07
CA SER A 263 -8.96 -16.58 -13.58
C SER A 263 -10.24 -16.84 -12.78
N LEU A 264 -11.17 -17.61 -13.35
CA LEU A 264 -12.42 -17.96 -12.68
C LEU A 264 -12.17 -18.69 -11.35
N ASP A 265 -11.22 -19.64 -11.34
CA ASP A 265 -10.86 -20.38 -10.12
C ASP A 265 -10.17 -19.48 -9.09
N GLY A 266 -9.31 -18.54 -9.55
CA GLY A 266 -8.71 -17.53 -8.69
C GLY A 266 -9.78 -16.66 -8.03
N ALA A 267 -10.71 -16.15 -8.82
CA ALA A 267 -11.80 -15.31 -8.32
C ALA A 267 -12.70 -16.07 -7.31
N ARG A 268 -13.04 -17.35 -7.60
CA ARG A 268 -13.79 -18.21 -6.67
C ARG A 268 -13.02 -18.43 -5.36
N ALA A 269 -11.72 -18.74 -5.45
CA ALA A 269 -10.89 -18.95 -4.27
C ALA A 269 -10.80 -17.69 -3.40
N ALA A 270 -10.64 -16.52 -4.02
CA ALA A 270 -10.59 -15.23 -3.30
C ALA A 270 -11.95 -14.87 -2.68
N SER A 271 -13.07 -15.08 -3.39
CA SER A 271 -14.42 -14.91 -2.82
C SER A 271 -14.65 -15.82 -1.63
N SER A 272 -14.30 -17.12 -1.75
CA SER A 272 -14.40 -18.06 -0.63
C SER A 272 -13.49 -17.69 0.55
N THR A 273 -12.37 -17.01 0.30
CA THR A 273 -11.50 -16.48 1.36
C THR A 273 -12.21 -15.37 2.12
N LEU A 274 -12.82 -14.41 1.42
CA LEU A 274 -13.62 -13.35 2.03
C LEU A 274 -14.83 -13.89 2.79
N ASP A 275 -15.52 -14.89 2.25
CA ASP A 275 -16.66 -15.56 2.92
C ASP A 275 -16.21 -16.24 4.22
N TRP A 276 -15.05 -16.93 4.17
CA TRP A 276 -14.51 -17.58 5.34
C TRP A 276 -14.11 -16.55 6.43
N LEU A 277 -13.47 -15.45 6.07
CA LEU A 277 -13.15 -14.37 7.01
C LEU A 277 -14.41 -13.81 7.66
N ASP A 278 -15.45 -13.59 6.88
CA ASP A 278 -16.75 -13.08 7.35
C ASP A 278 -17.42 -14.01 8.37
N GLN A 279 -17.36 -15.32 8.11
CA GLN A 279 -17.96 -16.36 8.94
C GLN A 279 -17.15 -16.69 10.21
N ASN A 280 -15.86 -16.34 10.25
CA ASN A 280 -14.95 -16.68 11.35
C ASN A 280 -14.53 -15.48 12.23
N GLY A 281 -15.31 -14.41 12.25
CA GLY A 281 -15.10 -13.30 13.18
C GLY A 281 -14.20 -12.17 12.62
N TYR A 282 -13.76 -12.25 11.36
CA TYR A 282 -12.87 -11.27 10.73
C TYR A 282 -13.62 -10.26 9.83
N GLN A 283 -14.90 -9.97 10.13
CA GLN A 283 -15.73 -9.03 9.36
C GLN A 283 -15.07 -7.64 9.24
N HIS A 284 -14.34 -7.22 10.26
CA HIS A 284 -13.61 -5.97 10.26
C HIS A 284 -12.50 -5.95 9.19
N LEU A 285 -11.81 -7.07 8.96
CA LEU A 285 -10.80 -7.22 7.93
C LEU A 285 -11.43 -7.21 6.53
N VAL A 286 -12.59 -7.85 6.35
CA VAL A 286 -13.30 -7.90 5.06
C VAL A 286 -13.72 -6.50 4.61
N ARG A 287 -14.25 -5.67 5.50
CA ARG A 287 -14.66 -4.28 5.20
C ARG A 287 -13.48 -3.41 4.73
N GLY A 288 -12.29 -3.66 5.28
CA GLY A 288 -11.06 -2.94 4.92
C GLY A 288 -10.22 -3.62 3.84
N ALA A 289 -10.63 -4.79 3.34
CA ALA A 289 -9.85 -5.60 2.44
C ALA A 289 -9.52 -4.89 1.12
N VAL A 290 -8.33 -5.17 0.59
CA VAL A 290 -7.94 -4.80 -0.78
C VAL A 290 -7.76 -6.07 -1.58
N ALA A 291 -8.45 -6.20 -2.70
CA ALA A 291 -8.25 -7.32 -3.63
C ALA A 291 -7.16 -6.97 -4.65
N VAL A 292 -6.32 -7.96 -4.97
CA VAL A 292 -5.30 -7.85 -6.02
C VAL A 292 -5.53 -8.94 -7.05
N LEU A 293 -5.75 -8.52 -8.31
CA LEU A 293 -5.78 -9.41 -9.46
C LEU A 293 -4.39 -9.40 -10.11
N ASN A 294 -3.57 -10.38 -9.73
CA ASN A 294 -2.18 -10.45 -10.17
C ASN A 294 -2.05 -11.34 -11.41
N THR A 295 -1.66 -10.74 -12.54
CA THR A 295 -1.45 -11.48 -13.79
C THR A 295 -0.13 -12.22 -13.74
N VAL A 296 -0.19 -13.54 -13.71
CA VAL A 296 0.97 -14.42 -13.86
C VAL A 296 1.02 -14.97 -15.29
N ARG A 297 2.19 -15.44 -15.73
CA ARG A 297 2.37 -15.98 -17.09
C ARG A 297 1.31 -17.05 -17.41
N GLY A 298 0.77 -17.00 -18.60
CA GLY A 298 -0.17 -18.02 -19.10
C GLY A 298 -1.65 -17.79 -18.78
N THR A 299 -2.06 -16.65 -18.24
CA THR A 299 -3.47 -16.29 -18.15
C THR A 299 -3.99 -15.90 -19.53
N ASN A 300 -4.64 -16.84 -20.22
CA ASN A 300 -5.34 -16.60 -21.48
C ASN A 300 -6.60 -15.78 -21.21
N GLY A 301 -6.83 -14.73 -22.01
CA GLY A 301 -7.87 -13.71 -21.86
C GLY A 301 -9.34 -14.18 -21.95
N ALA A 302 -9.64 -15.42 -21.55
CA ALA A 302 -10.99 -15.97 -21.57
C ALA A 302 -11.90 -15.45 -20.42
N VAL A 303 -11.33 -14.75 -19.43
CA VAL A 303 -12.08 -14.23 -18.27
C VAL A 303 -12.30 -12.73 -18.45
N ASP A 304 -13.54 -12.32 -18.30
CA ASP A 304 -13.92 -10.91 -18.23
C ASP A 304 -13.39 -10.30 -16.90
N LEU A 305 -12.20 -9.69 -16.98
CA LEU A 305 -11.52 -9.11 -15.85
C LEU A 305 -12.26 -7.90 -15.26
N GLU A 306 -13.06 -7.20 -16.06
CA GLU A 306 -13.85 -6.05 -15.59
C GLU A 306 -14.96 -6.53 -14.66
N ARG A 307 -15.63 -7.63 -15.01
CA ARG A 307 -16.63 -8.26 -14.13
C ARG A 307 -16.04 -8.78 -12.83
N VAL A 308 -14.85 -9.41 -12.90
CA VAL A 308 -14.15 -9.86 -11.69
C VAL A 308 -13.75 -8.68 -10.82
N GLN A 309 -13.22 -7.62 -11.41
CA GLN A 309 -12.86 -6.40 -10.70
C GLN A 309 -14.08 -5.75 -10.06
N HIS A 310 -15.19 -5.66 -10.79
CA HIS A 310 -16.45 -5.09 -10.27
C HIS A 310 -16.98 -5.91 -9.08
N HIS A 311 -16.92 -7.25 -9.19
CA HIS A 311 -17.32 -8.14 -8.08
C HIS A 311 -16.52 -7.86 -6.80
N PHE A 312 -15.20 -7.73 -6.89
CA PHE A 312 -14.37 -7.45 -5.71
C PHE A 312 -14.51 -6.00 -5.24
N ALA A 313 -14.69 -5.03 -6.14
CA ALA A 313 -14.93 -3.64 -5.77
C ALA A 313 -16.23 -3.43 -4.96
N ALA A 314 -17.21 -4.32 -5.11
CA ALA A 314 -18.44 -4.30 -4.32
C ALA A 314 -18.26 -4.85 -2.88
N ARG A 315 -17.21 -5.64 -2.63
CA ARG A 315 -16.97 -6.32 -1.34
C ARG A 315 -15.75 -5.80 -0.60
N CYS A 316 -14.79 -5.26 -1.31
CA CYS A 316 -13.51 -4.78 -0.79
C CYS A 316 -13.42 -3.27 -0.94
N ARG A 317 -12.56 -2.63 -0.16
CA ARG A 317 -12.24 -1.20 -0.27
C ARG A 317 -11.76 -0.83 -1.68
N ALA A 318 -10.97 -1.70 -2.29
CA ALA A 318 -10.45 -1.52 -3.65
C ALA A 318 -10.13 -2.86 -4.28
N CYS A 319 -10.04 -2.86 -5.62
CA CYS A 319 -9.52 -3.97 -6.40
C CYS A 319 -8.46 -3.44 -7.37
N VAL A 320 -7.22 -3.86 -7.21
CA VAL A 320 -6.07 -3.43 -8.01
C VAL A 320 -5.65 -4.53 -8.96
N ARG A 321 -5.38 -4.18 -10.22
CA ARG A 321 -4.86 -5.11 -11.23
C ARG A 321 -3.36 -4.93 -11.36
N VAL A 322 -2.60 -6.00 -11.15
CA VAL A 322 -1.16 -6.02 -11.37
C VAL A 322 -0.89 -6.74 -12.69
N PRO A 323 -0.29 -6.07 -13.68
CA PRO A 323 0.03 -6.70 -14.97
C PRO A 323 1.17 -7.70 -14.80
N TRP A 324 1.28 -8.63 -15.77
CA TRP A 324 2.43 -9.51 -15.85
C TRP A 324 3.71 -8.72 -16.11
N ASP A 325 4.77 -9.08 -15.40
CA ASP A 325 6.07 -8.45 -15.49
C ASP A 325 7.17 -9.52 -15.63
N PRO A 326 8.00 -9.46 -16.69
CA PRO A 326 9.05 -10.46 -16.90
C PRO A 326 10.12 -10.45 -15.83
N HIS A 327 10.37 -9.32 -15.13
CA HIS A 327 11.29 -9.25 -14.02
C HIS A 327 10.86 -10.18 -12.87
N LEU A 328 9.55 -10.31 -12.65
CA LEU A 328 8.98 -11.13 -11.57
C LEU A 328 8.85 -12.60 -11.92
N ASP A 329 8.88 -12.94 -13.21
CA ASP A 329 8.68 -14.31 -13.73
C ASP A 329 9.86 -15.24 -13.37
N SER A 330 11.07 -14.69 -13.21
CA SER A 330 12.28 -15.45 -12.87
C SER A 330 12.28 -16.02 -11.45
N GLY A 331 11.44 -15.49 -10.55
CA GLY A 331 11.46 -15.85 -9.14
C GLY A 331 12.70 -15.37 -8.36
N ALA A 332 13.58 -14.61 -8.99
CA ALA A 332 14.79 -14.02 -8.41
C ALA A 332 14.47 -12.81 -7.52
N GLU A 333 15.50 -12.03 -7.17
CA GLU A 333 15.34 -10.80 -6.42
C GLU A 333 14.31 -9.86 -7.07
N ALA A 334 13.33 -9.42 -6.31
CA ALA A 334 12.28 -8.53 -6.78
C ALA A 334 12.54 -7.10 -6.30
N THR A 335 12.93 -6.23 -7.23
CA THR A 335 13.25 -4.83 -6.96
C THR A 335 12.31 -3.88 -7.70
N LEU A 336 12.10 -2.67 -7.18
CA LEU A 336 11.27 -1.67 -7.86
C LEU A 336 11.90 -1.19 -9.17
N ASP A 337 13.23 -1.16 -9.24
CA ASP A 337 13.98 -0.70 -10.43
C ASP A 337 13.80 -1.64 -11.61
N GLY A 338 13.70 -2.94 -11.34
CA GLY A 338 13.51 -3.96 -12.37
C GLY A 338 12.11 -4.00 -12.96
N LEU A 339 11.12 -3.38 -12.31
CA LEU A 339 9.73 -3.41 -12.76
C LEU A 339 9.48 -2.49 -13.95
N ARG A 340 8.60 -2.94 -14.85
CA ARG A 340 8.01 -2.07 -15.87
C ARG A 340 7.19 -0.94 -15.21
N PRO A 341 7.09 0.24 -15.85
CA PRO A 341 6.34 1.37 -15.32
C PRO A 341 4.89 1.03 -14.94
N ALA A 342 4.18 0.26 -15.77
CA ALA A 342 2.80 -0.15 -15.51
C ALA A 342 2.67 -1.00 -14.23
N THR A 343 3.60 -1.93 -14.01
CA THR A 343 3.65 -2.78 -12.81
C THR A 343 3.96 -1.94 -11.58
N ARG A 344 4.91 -1.03 -11.69
CA ARG A 344 5.29 -0.10 -10.63
C ARG A 344 4.11 0.77 -10.21
N ASN A 345 3.38 1.33 -11.19
CA ASN A 345 2.18 2.11 -10.93
C ASN A 345 1.08 1.28 -10.25
N ALA A 346 0.90 0.01 -10.63
CA ALA A 346 -0.05 -0.87 -9.98
C ALA A 346 0.30 -1.10 -8.48
N TYR A 347 1.58 -1.25 -8.14
CA TYR A 347 2.00 -1.34 -6.74
C TYR A 347 1.86 -0.02 -5.99
N LEU A 348 2.02 1.13 -6.65
CA LEU A 348 1.70 2.43 -6.06
C LEU A 348 0.20 2.56 -5.78
N GLU A 349 -0.67 2.14 -6.71
CA GLU A 349 -2.12 2.10 -6.50
C GLU A 349 -2.50 1.16 -5.35
N LEU A 350 -1.87 -0.02 -5.26
CA LEU A 350 -2.06 -0.96 -4.15
C LEU A 350 -1.67 -0.33 -2.82
N ALA A 351 -0.48 0.26 -2.74
CA ALA A 351 -0.01 0.91 -1.52
C ALA A 351 -0.93 2.07 -1.10
N ALA A 352 -1.42 2.87 -2.05
CA ALA A 352 -2.36 3.95 -1.78
C ALA A 352 -3.74 3.42 -1.30
N ALA A 353 -4.22 2.31 -1.88
CA ALA A 353 -5.47 1.67 -1.46
C ALA A 353 -5.38 1.09 -0.04
N VAL A 354 -4.24 0.48 0.31
CA VAL A 354 -3.94 -0.01 1.66
C VAL A 354 -3.82 1.17 2.63
N ALA A 355 -3.06 2.22 2.28
CA ALA A 355 -2.87 3.39 3.12
C ALA A 355 -4.18 4.15 3.42
N ALA A 356 -5.17 4.10 2.53
CA ALA A 356 -6.50 4.66 2.77
C ALA A 356 -7.21 4.01 3.98
N GLY A 357 -6.81 2.79 4.40
CA GLY A 357 -7.30 2.12 5.59
C GLY A 357 -6.56 2.48 6.88
N PHE A 358 -5.48 3.23 6.82
CA PHE A 358 -4.68 3.53 8.01
C PHE A 358 -5.37 4.48 9.00
N SER A 359 -6.29 5.29 8.51
CA SER A 359 -7.10 6.21 9.34
C SER A 359 -8.25 5.50 10.08
N ASP A 360 -8.63 4.29 9.66
CA ASP A 360 -9.75 3.56 10.23
C ASP A 360 -9.37 2.97 11.59
N THR A 361 -9.51 3.77 12.65
CA THR A 361 -9.24 3.37 14.05
C THR A 361 -10.36 2.55 14.68
N ASN A 362 -11.44 2.27 13.99
CA ASN A 362 -12.71 1.79 14.55
C ASN A 362 -12.86 0.25 14.66
N GLY A 363 -11.79 -0.56 14.57
CA GLY A 363 -11.90 -2.03 14.59
C GLY A 363 -11.60 -2.75 15.91
N ARG A 364 -10.95 -2.11 16.89
CA ARG A 364 -10.36 -2.80 18.06
C ARG A 364 -10.86 -2.33 19.44
N ARG A 365 -12.06 -1.77 19.54
CA ARG A 365 -12.66 -1.50 20.87
C ARG A 365 -14.11 -1.96 20.90
N SER A 366 -14.33 -3.21 21.16
CA SER A 366 -15.52 -3.72 21.87
C SER A 366 -15.23 -5.14 22.31
#